data_1c24a1bfdba4977e5768c1805f47727b
#
_entry.id   1c24a1bfdba4977e5768c1805f47727b
#
_cell.length_a   1.000
_cell.length_b   1.000
_cell.length_c   1.000
_cell.angle_alpha   90.00
_cell.angle_beta   90.00
_cell.angle_gamma   90.00
#
_symmetry.space_group_name_H-M   'P 1'
#
loop_
_entity.id
_entity.type
_entity.pdbx_description
1 polymer ?
#
loop_
_entity_poly.entity_id
_entity_poly.type
_entity_poly.pdbx_seq_one_letter_code
_entity_poly.pdbx_strand_id
1 'polypeptide(L)'
;MKRILLTMAALVLAGTGLALSAQETETPEYSYKQTGFMSTPKVGGYIIGSYKYSDQDGAHNGPGFNCRLIRLYVDGSIFNDFKYRIQFQANGNPHVKDFYIEWAKYKEFSVKVGQFKRAFTFENPMNPWDVGVGDFSLLVQKFAGMGDRLGEANMGGRDQGIQIQGDLFPIGDAQYRLIHYQLGVYNGQGINLADANGAKDIIGTLQIQPLQGLYLGAFAWKGDWVNNAGETLKRQRLNFGMKYDKDNWTVRAEYATNIRGEKSQTGAADAFYATVGVPVMDWLKIYAKWDELRDNDVRHDMYSACANFRLHKNLNFQLEYRYHNNKFAASPKYNEIWAMAYIRF
;
A
#
# COMPACT_ATOMS: atom_id res chain seq x y z
N MET A 1 10.76 3.57 22.49
CA MET A 1 10.09 4.83 22.15
C MET A 1 11.04 6.03 22.00
N LYS A 2 11.83 6.44 23.01
CA LYS A 2 12.73 7.62 22.88
C LYS A 2 13.76 7.53 21.73
N ARG A 3 14.30 6.36 21.42
CA ARG A 3 15.27 6.18 20.29
C ARG A 3 14.64 6.28 18.91
N ILE A 4 13.39 5.87 18.75
CA ILE A 4 12.65 5.91 17.47
C ILE A 4 12.30 7.36 17.09
N LEU A 5 11.90 8.19 18.05
CA LEU A 5 11.61 9.61 17.82
C LEU A 5 12.86 10.42 17.42
N LEU A 6 14.03 10.11 17.98
CA LEU A 6 15.29 10.77 17.62
C LEU A 6 15.76 10.39 16.19
N THR A 7 15.53 9.15 15.76
CA THR A 7 15.88 8.71 14.40
C THR A 7 14.96 9.36 13.36
N MET A 8 13.68 9.55 13.66
CA MET A 8 12.75 10.26 12.77
C MET A 8 13.10 11.76 12.64
N ALA A 9 13.55 12.41 13.71
CA ALA A 9 13.97 13.82 13.67
C ALA A 9 15.27 14.04 12.87
N ALA A 10 16.21 13.10 12.92
CA ALA A 10 17.48 13.19 12.18
C ALA A 10 17.32 13.02 10.67
N LEU A 11 16.34 12.24 10.21
CA LEU A 11 16.03 12.06 8.78
C LEU A 11 15.36 13.30 8.15
N VAL A 12 14.61 14.07 8.93
CA VAL A 12 13.96 15.31 8.47
C VAL A 12 14.96 16.47 8.29
N LEU A 13 16.03 16.50 9.08
CA LEU A 13 17.03 17.59 9.06
C LEU A 13 18.10 17.45 7.97
N ALA A 14 18.28 16.28 7.40
CA ALA A 14 19.28 16.04 6.33
C ALA A 14 18.79 16.43 4.91
N GLY A 15 17.52 16.79 4.73
CA GLY A 15 16.89 17.04 3.43
C GLY A 15 16.78 18.51 2.98
N THR A 16 17.34 19.49 3.72
CA THR A 16 17.09 20.92 3.44
C THR A 16 18.16 21.60 2.59
N GLY A 17 18.60 20.99 1.55
CA GLY A 17 19.53 21.68 0.66
C GLY A 17 19.70 21.06 -0.68
N LEU A 18 18.77 21.30 -1.59
CA LEU A 18 19.00 21.43 -3.03
C LEU A 18 17.62 21.56 -3.73
N ALA A 19 17.29 22.80 -4.11
CA ALA A 19 16.13 23.07 -4.97
C ALA A 19 16.50 22.72 -6.41
N LEU A 20 15.94 21.64 -6.92
CA LEU A 20 15.91 21.34 -8.35
C LEU A 20 14.45 21.16 -8.78
N SER A 21 14.09 21.82 -9.87
CA SER A 21 12.74 21.91 -10.42
C SER A 21 12.08 20.55 -10.62
N ALA A 22 10.91 20.38 -10.02
CA ALA A 22 10.11 19.18 -10.08
C ALA A 22 9.25 19.14 -11.34
N GLN A 23 9.25 18.01 -12.02
CA GLN A 23 8.10 17.58 -12.80
C GLN A 23 7.17 16.81 -11.86
N GLU A 24 5.99 17.37 -11.61
CA GLU A 24 4.92 16.71 -10.90
C GLU A 24 4.61 15.38 -11.60
N THR A 25 4.74 14.28 -10.87
CA THR A 25 4.08 13.03 -11.27
C THR A 25 2.60 13.20 -10.91
N GLU A 26 1.88 13.95 -11.72
CA GLU A 26 0.43 13.90 -11.71
C GLU A 26 0.02 12.43 -11.86
N THR A 27 -0.68 11.90 -10.87
CA THR A 27 -1.64 10.84 -11.16
C THR A 27 -2.48 11.40 -12.30
N PRO A 28 -2.50 10.77 -13.49
CA PRO A 28 -3.17 11.37 -14.63
C PRO A 28 -4.62 11.64 -14.21
N GLU A 29 -4.97 12.92 -14.11
CA GLU A 29 -6.34 13.35 -13.99
C GLU A 29 -6.97 13.03 -15.34
N TYR A 30 -7.56 11.83 -15.42
CA TYR A 30 -8.17 11.36 -16.65
C TYR A 30 -9.41 12.20 -16.94
N SER A 31 -9.26 13.21 -17.78
CA SER A 31 -10.43 13.86 -18.38
C SER A 31 -11.06 12.85 -19.35
N TYR A 32 -12.15 12.24 -18.93
CA TYR A 32 -12.93 11.37 -19.79
C TYR A 32 -13.71 12.22 -20.80
N LYS A 33 -13.50 12.01 -22.09
CA LYS A 33 -14.43 12.55 -23.08
C LYS A 33 -15.76 11.84 -22.91
N GLN A 34 -16.77 12.56 -22.48
CA GLN A 34 -18.11 12.03 -22.31
C GLN A 34 -18.89 12.15 -23.62
N THR A 35 -19.43 11.03 -24.08
CA THR A 35 -20.42 10.96 -25.14
C THR A 35 -21.72 10.45 -24.52
N GLY A 36 -22.70 11.31 -24.36
CA GLY A 36 -23.94 10.97 -23.68
C GLY A 36 -23.81 10.89 -22.15
N PHE A 37 -24.41 9.87 -21.50
CA PHE A 37 -24.40 9.70 -20.05
C PHE A 37 -23.17 8.95 -19.51
N MET A 38 -22.38 8.32 -20.39
CA MET A 38 -21.16 7.58 -20.01
C MET A 38 -19.93 8.12 -20.73
N SER A 39 -18.80 8.10 -20.06
CA SER A 39 -17.50 8.31 -20.70
C SER A 39 -17.11 7.08 -21.55
N THR A 40 -16.25 7.26 -22.55
CA THR A 40 -15.58 6.12 -23.20
C THR A 40 -14.75 5.35 -22.15
N PRO A 41 -15.01 4.05 -21.92
CA PRO A 41 -14.22 3.26 -20.98
C PRO A 41 -12.73 3.25 -21.38
N LYS A 42 -11.85 3.42 -20.39
CA LYS A 42 -10.41 3.27 -20.57
C LYS A 42 -9.97 1.90 -20.12
N VAL A 43 -9.39 1.14 -21.03
CA VAL A 43 -8.75 -0.13 -20.73
C VAL A 43 -7.28 0.14 -20.50
N GLY A 44 -6.75 -0.42 -19.41
CA GLY A 44 -5.33 -0.33 -19.09
C GLY A 44 -4.88 -1.55 -18.32
N GLY A 45 -3.58 -1.65 -18.11
CA GLY A 45 -3.02 -2.77 -17.39
C GLY A 45 -1.55 -2.61 -17.08
N TYR A 46 -1.01 -3.59 -16.37
CA TYR A 46 0.42 -3.71 -16.17
C TYR A 46 0.84 -5.16 -15.92
N ILE A 47 2.07 -5.44 -16.33
CA ILE A 47 2.75 -6.73 -16.15
C ILE A 47 3.99 -6.47 -15.33
N ILE A 48 4.23 -7.34 -14.33
CA ILE A 48 5.47 -7.37 -13.57
C ILE A 48 6.07 -8.77 -13.70
N GLY A 49 7.14 -8.88 -14.48
CA GLY A 49 7.99 -10.05 -14.52
C GLY A 49 9.08 -9.94 -13.46
N SER A 50 9.54 -11.06 -12.90
CA SER A 50 10.60 -11.09 -11.91
C SER A 50 11.51 -12.29 -12.08
N TYR A 51 12.78 -12.10 -11.77
CA TYR A 51 13.73 -13.16 -11.43
C TYR A 51 14.10 -13.00 -9.97
N LYS A 52 14.04 -14.08 -9.20
CA LYS A 52 14.36 -14.08 -7.78
C LYS A 52 15.39 -15.14 -7.47
N TYR A 53 16.36 -14.78 -6.63
CA TYR A 53 17.31 -15.66 -6.01
C TYR A 53 17.21 -15.52 -4.49
N SER A 54 17.31 -16.62 -3.76
CA SER A 54 17.42 -16.64 -2.30
C SER A 54 18.43 -17.71 -1.90
N ASP A 55 19.27 -17.43 -0.90
CA ASP A 55 20.17 -18.39 -0.26
C ASP A 55 19.58 -18.99 1.03
N GLN A 56 18.27 -18.79 1.27
CA GLN A 56 17.57 -19.37 2.43
C GLN A 56 17.53 -20.90 2.33
N ASP A 57 18.06 -21.59 3.34
CA ASP A 57 18.00 -23.05 3.44
C ASP A 57 16.55 -23.55 3.44
N GLY A 58 16.27 -24.59 2.65
CA GLY A 58 14.94 -25.19 2.56
C GLY A 58 13.92 -24.37 1.80
N ALA A 59 14.31 -23.28 1.16
CA ALA A 59 13.42 -22.54 0.25
C ALA A 59 13.11 -23.45 -0.97
N HIS A 60 11.85 -23.83 -1.11
CA HIS A 60 11.38 -24.68 -2.21
C HIS A 60 11.46 -24.01 -3.60
N ASN A 61 11.74 -22.71 -3.65
CA ASN A 61 11.82 -21.92 -4.85
C ASN A 61 13.27 -21.46 -5.06
N GLY A 62 14.08 -22.31 -5.67
CA GLY A 62 15.40 -21.93 -6.16
C GLY A 62 15.34 -20.74 -7.13
N PRO A 63 16.52 -20.26 -7.62
CA PRO A 63 16.56 -19.14 -8.54
C PRO A 63 15.65 -19.39 -9.75
N GLY A 64 14.80 -18.41 -10.08
CA GLY A 64 13.85 -18.62 -11.17
C GLY A 64 13.11 -17.38 -11.62
N PHE A 65 12.65 -17.46 -12.88
CA PHE A 65 11.75 -16.48 -13.46
C PHE A 65 10.31 -16.71 -12.99
N ASN A 66 9.60 -15.62 -12.73
CA ASN A 66 8.20 -15.66 -12.33
C ASN A 66 7.45 -14.48 -12.94
N CYS A 67 6.22 -14.73 -13.35
CA CYS A 67 5.27 -13.67 -13.63
C CYS A 67 4.59 -13.24 -12.31
N ARG A 68 5.08 -12.16 -11.71
CA ARG A 68 4.59 -11.70 -10.41
C ARG A 68 3.16 -11.19 -10.47
N LEU A 69 2.85 -10.33 -11.44
CA LEU A 69 1.52 -9.74 -11.59
C LEU A 69 1.19 -9.50 -13.06
N ILE A 70 -0.02 -9.88 -13.46
CA ILE A 70 -0.68 -9.39 -14.67
C ILE A 70 -2.01 -8.78 -14.23
N ARG A 71 -2.17 -7.47 -14.39
CA ARG A 71 -3.36 -6.71 -14.04
C ARG A 71 -3.98 -6.07 -15.26
N LEU A 72 -5.30 -6.21 -15.38
CA LEU A 72 -6.12 -5.55 -16.38
C LEU A 72 -7.20 -4.77 -15.64
N TYR A 73 -7.51 -3.56 -16.10
CA TYR A 73 -8.58 -2.76 -15.51
C TYR A 73 -9.33 -1.96 -16.57
N VAL A 74 -10.58 -1.68 -16.24
CA VAL A 74 -11.46 -0.79 -17.00
C VAL A 74 -11.91 0.31 -16.06
N ASP A 75 -11.66 1.55 -16.44
CA ASP A 75 -12.06 2.75 -15.71
C ASP A 75 -13.03 3.57 -16.57
N GLY A 76 -13.96 4.25 -15.92
CA GLY A 76 -14.85 5.17 -16.60
C GLY A 76 -15.65 6.06 -15.64
N SER A 77 -16.53 6.88 -16.22
CA SER A 77 -17.47 7.69 -15.45
C SER A 77 -18.88 7.63 -16.03
N ILE A 78 -19.88 7.81 -15.16
CA ILE A 78 -21.30 7.92 -15.48
C ILE A 78 -21.77 9.28 -14.97
N PHE A 79 -22.50 10.05 -15.77
CA PHE A 79 -22.99 11.40 -15.43
C PHE A 79 -21.90 12.34 -14.89
N ASN A 80 -20.64 12.18 -15.29
CA ASN A 80 -19.44 12.89 -14.81
C ASN A 80 -19.13 12.71 -13.30
N ASP A 81 -20.12 12.53 -12.45
CA ASP A 81 -19.99 12.51 -10.99
C ASP A 81 -19.71 11.12 -10.44
N PHE A 82 -20.04 10.06 -11.18
CA PHE A 82 -19.84 8.67 -10.76
C PHE A 82 -18.66 8.07 -11.50
N LYS A 83 -17.62 7.73 -10.78
CA LYS A 83 -16.46 7.00 -11.31
C LYS A 83 -16.63 5.51 -11.01
N TYR A 84 -16.20 4.65 -11.93
CA TYR A 84 -16.18 3.20 -11.69
C TYR A 84 -14.85 2.61 -12.10
N ARG A 85 -14.51 1.51 -11.45
CA ARG A 85 -13.37 0.66 -11.81
C ARG A 85 -13.76 -0.80 -11.69
N ILE A 86 -13.30 -1.61 -12.66
CA ILE A 86 -13.24 -3.06 -12.57
C ILE A 86 -11.80 -3.46 -12.84
N GLN A 87 -11.18 -4.21 -11.94
CA GLN A 87 -9.80 -4.67 -12.08
C GLN A 87 -9.69 -6.18 -11.85
N PHE A 88 -8.94 -6.86 -12.72
CA PHE A 88 -8.65 -8.28 -12.65
C PHE A 88 -7.16 -8.53 -12.46
N GLN A 89 -6.83 -9.59 -11.73
CA GLN A 89 -5.53 -10.23 -11.78
C GLN A 89 -5.66 -11.47 -12.65
N ALA A 90 -4.84 -11.58 -13.70
CA ALA A 90 -4.94 -12.65 -14.69
C ALA A 90 -3.95 -13.80 -14.44
N ASN A 91 -2.84 -13.55 -13.71
CA ASN A 91 -1.85 -14.58 -13.41
C ASN A 91 -2.16 -15.33 -12.10
N GLY A 92 -1.61 -16.52 -11.97
CA GLY A 92 -1.82 -17.40 -10.82
C GLY A 92 -3.25 -17.93 -10.78
N ASN A 93 -3.98 -17.65 -9.71
CA ASN A 93 -5.42 -17.92 -9.63
C ASN A 93 -6.19 -16.66 -10.06
N PRO A 94 -6.75 -16.61 -11.30
CA PRO A 94 -7.41 -15.40 -11.80
C PRO A 94 -8.61 -15.00 -10.95
N HIS A 95 -8.71 -13.72 -10.59
CA HIS A 95 -9.78 -13.21 -9.74
C HIS A 95 -9.98 -11.70 -9.90
N VAL A 96 -11.17 -11.24 -9.52
CA VAL A 96 -11.50 -9.81 -9.45
C VAL A 96 -10.74 -9.18 -8.28
N LYS A 97 -10.07 -8.06 -8.55
CA LYS A 97 -9.38 -7.26 -7.52
C LYS A 97 -10.25 -6.12 -7.03
N ASP A 98 -10.64 -5.23 -7.91
CA ASP A 98 -11.48 -4.08 -7.59
C ASP A 98 -12.74 -4.14 -8.44
N PHE A 99 -13.87 -3.84 -7.83
CA PHE A 99 -15.09 -3.46 -8.52
C PHE A 99 -15.84 -2.46 -7.64
N TYR A 100 -15.91 -1.22 -8.08
CA TYR A 100 -16.57 -0.21 -7.30
C TYR A 100 -17.16 0.88 -8.18
N ILE A 101 -18.13 1.58 -7.61
CA ILE A 101 -18.61 2.87 -8.06
C ILE A 101 -18.34 3.90 -6.98
N GLU A 102 -17.93 5.11 -7.37
CA GLU A 102 -17.64 6.21 -6.48
C GLU A 102 -18.35 7.47 -6.97
N TRP A 103 -19.27 7.99 -6.15
CA TRP A 103 -19.80 9.32 -6.35
C TRP A 103 -18.77 10.33 -5.84
N ALA A 104 -18.19 11.11 -6.76
CA ALA A 104 -17.05 12.00 -6.51
C ALA A 104 -17.27 13.38 -7.13
N LYS A 105 -18.44 13.97 -6.86
CA LYS A 105 -18.80 15.30 -7.34
C LYS A 105 -18.01 16.41 -6.64
N TYR A 106 -17.74 16.25 -5.37
CA TYR A 106 -17.05 17.23 -4.54
C TYR A 106 -15.72 16.67 -4.06
N LYS A 107 -14.68 17.51 -4.00
CA LYS A 107 -13.38 17.13 -3.41
C LYS A 107 -13.48 16.91 -1.91
N GLU A 108 -14.36 17.65 -1.26
CA GLU A 108 -14.60 17.60 0.18
C GLU A 108 -15.35 16.36 0.64
N PHE A 109 -16.09 15.71 -0.26
CA PHE A 109 -16.91 14.55 0.09
C PHE A 109 -17.16 13.66 -1.13
N SER A 110 -16.79 12.39 -1.03
CA SER A 110 -17.16 11.35 -1.96
C SER A 110 -17.62 10.07 -1.24
N VAL A 111 -18.37 9.24 -1.95
CA VAL A 111 -18.87 7.95 -1.43
C VAL A 111 -18.48 6.86 -2.41
N LYS A 112 -17.78 5.85 -1.93
CA LYS A 112 -17.34 4.69 -2.71
C LYS A 112 -18.02 3.43 -2.19
N VAL A 113 -18.58 2.61 -3.09
CA VAL A 113 -19.27 1.36 -2.77
C VAL A 113 -18.75 0.24 -3.67
N GLY A 114 -18.51 -0.93 -3.10
CA GLY A 114 -18.01 -2.12 -3.81
C GLY A 114 -16.84 -2.77 -3.14
N GLN A 115 -15.94 -3.38 -3.91
CA GLN A 115 -14.70 -3.98 -3.43
C GLN A 115 -13.52 -3.14 -3.84
N PHE A 116 -12.72 -2.72 -2.86
CA PHE A 116 -11.54 -1.89 -3.05
C PHE A 116 -10.56 -2.05 -1.89
N LYS A 117 -9.37 -1.45 -2.01
CA LYS A 117 -8.37 -1.49 -0.94
C LYS A 117 -8.84 -0.74 0.29
N ARG A 118 -8.70 -1.37 1.46
CA ARG A 118 -9.01 -0.77 2.77
C ARG A 118 -8.12 0.45 3.00
N ALA A 119 -8.70 1.50 3.57
CA ALA A 119 -8.01 2.73 3.94
C ALA A 119 -7.24 2.58 5.25
N PHE A 120 -6.31 1.63 5.30
CA PHE A 120 -5.43 1.38 6.45
C PHE A 120 -3.99 1.34 5.99
N THR A 121 -3.12 2.19 6.55
CA THR A 121 -1.75 2.52 6.15
C THR A 121 -1.66 3.44 4.92
N PHE A 122 -0.52 4.10 4.74
CA PHE A 122 -0.20 4.83 3.52
C PHE A 122 0.12 3.89 2.35
N GLU A 123 0.79 2.77 2.64
CA GLU A 123 1.32 1.90 1.59
C GLU A 123 0.26 0.95 1.01
N ASN A 124 -0.73 0.46 1.81
CA ASN A 124 -1.75 -0.47 1.30
C ASN A 124 -2.52 0.05 0.07
N PRO A 125 -2.99 1.31 0.03
CA PRO A 125 -3.67 1.86 -1.14
C PRO A 125 -2.80 1.97 -2.39
N MET A 126 -1.46 1.96 -2.27
CA MET A 126 -0.56 2.13 -3.41
C MET A 126 -0.67 1.01 -4.44
N ASN A 127 -0.38 1.37 -5.69
CA ASN A 127 -0.18 0.37 -6.72
C ASN A 127 1.19 -0.30 -6.52
N PRO A 128 1.34 -1.61 -6.73
CA PRO A 128 2.65 -2.28 -6.71
C PRO A 128 3.72 -1.64 -7.61
N TRP A 129 3.31 -0.93 -8.67
CA TRP A 129 4.19 -0.13 -9.50
C TRP A 129 4.83 1.05 -8.75
N ASP A 130 4.13 1.64 -7.78
CA ASP A 130 4.48 2.92 -7.15
C ASP A 130 5.12 2.74 -5.75
N VAL A 131 5.25 1.51 -5.27
CA VAL A 131 5.87 1.23 -3.96
C VAL A 131 7.36 1.63 -3.93
N GLY A 132 8.04 1.49 -5.07
CA GLY A 132 9.45 1.88 -5.27
C GLY A 132 10.45 0.77 -4.98
N VAL A 133 10.12 -0.18 -4.14
CA VAL A 133 10.83 -1.44 -3.90
C VAL A 133 9.97 -2.62 -4.35
N GLY A 134 10.55 -3.80 -4.43
CA GLY A 134 9.91 -4.96 -5.04
C GLY A 134 8.64 -5.45 -4.36
N ASP A 135 8.41 -5.18 -3.07
CA ASP A 135 7.20 -5.59 -2.36
C ASP A 135 6.76 -4.61 -1.28
N PHE A 136 5.50 -4.77 -0.85
CA PHE A 136 4.96 -4.06 0.30
C PHE A 136 5.71 -4.41 1.58
N SER A 137 5.70 -3.48 2.55
CA SER A 137 6.32 -3.67 3.86
C SER A 137 5.75 -4.87 4.62
N LEU A 138 6.54 -5.44 5.54
CA LEU A 138 6.06 -6.44 6.49
C LEU A 138 4.86 -5.93 7.30
N LEU A 139 4.87 -4.63 7.63
CA LEU A 139 3.75 -3.94 8.27
C LEU A 139 2.46 -4.10 7.46
N VAL A 140 2.49 -3.73 6.18
CA VAL A 140 1.30 -3.82 5.31
C VAL A 140 0.87 -5.26 5.10
N GLN A 141 1.82 -6.18 4.92
CA GLN A 141 1.51 -7.60 4.77
C GLN A 141 0.75 -8.13 5.99
N LYS A 142 1.21 -7.83 7.22
CA LYS A 142 0.69 -8.43 8.45
C LYS A 142 -0.43 -7.66 9.13
N PHE A 143 -0.58 -6.37 8.86
CA PHE A 143 -1.58 -5.53 9.53
C PHE A 143 -2.64 -4.95 8.59
N ALA A 144 -2.46 -5.02 7.26
CA ALA A 144 -3.41 -4.44 6.30
C ALA A 144 -4.22 -5.49 5.50
N GLY A 145 -4.11 -6.79 5.82
CA GLY A 145 -4.83 -7.87 5.14
C GLY A 145 -4.17 -8.33 3.83
N MET A 146 -2.84 -8.36 3.81
CA MET A 146 -2.03 -8.92 2.72
C MET A 146 -1.23 -10.16 3.17
N GLY A 147 -1.87 -11.19 3.68
CA GLY A 147 -1.23 -12.28 4.41
C GLY A 147 -1.17 -11.94 5.88
N ASP A 148 -2.32 -11.52 6.36
CA ASP A 148 -2.59 -10.98 7.68
C ASP A 148 -2.15 -11.95 8.79
N ARG A 149 -1.71 -11.39 9.92
CA ARG A 149 -1.29 -12.17 11.09
C ARG A 149 -2.39 -13.04 11.71
N LEU A 150 -3.66 -12.73 11.46
CA LEU A 150 -4.80 -13.56 11.87
C LEU A 150 -5.14 -14.66 10.86
N GLY A 151 -4.46 -14.69 9.71
CA GLY A 151 -4.61 -15.73 8.69
C GLY A 151 -5.44 -15.35 7.46
N GLU A 152 -5.91 -14.10 7.34
CA GLU A 152 -6.53 -13.63 6.10
C GLU A 152 -5.55 -13.78 4.92
N ALA A 153 -6.03 -14.33 3.82
CA ALA A 153 -5.21 -14.65 2.66
C ALA A 153 -4.54 -13.41 2.04
N ASN A 154 -3.36 -13.60 1.46
CA ASN A 154 -2.63 -12.55 0.76
C ASN A 154 -3.28 -12.20 -0.58
N MET A 155 -4.32 -11.40 -0.56
CA MET A 155 -5.04 -10.95 -1.76
C MET A 155 -5.07 -9.43 -1.95
N GLY A 156 -4.16 -8.72 -1.29
CA GLY A 156 -3.87 -7.31 -1.54
C GLY A 156 -4.72 -6.33 -0.75
N GLY A 157 -5.07 -6.65 0.49
CA GLY A 157 -5.64 -5.72 1.49
C GLY A 157 -6.97 -5.09 1.08
N ARG A 158 -7.85 -5.88 0.44
CA ARG A 158 -9.16 -5.44 -0.08
C ARG A 158 -10.31 -6.02 0.72
N ASP A 159 -11.45 -5.34 0.62
CA ASP A 159 -12.71 -5.85 1.16
C ASP A 159 -13.91 -5.22 0.44
N GLN A 160 -15.08 -5.78 0.63
CA GLN A 160 -16.35 -5.23 0.16
C GLN A 160 -16.94 -4.32 1.22
N GLY A 161 -17.38 -3.13 0.80
CA GLY A 161 -17.93 -2.17 1.76
C GLY A 161 -18.35 -0.84 1.14
N ILE A 162 -18.59 0.11 2.04
CA ILE A 162 -18.88 1.51 1.74
C ILE A 162 -17.86 2.39 2.45
N GLN A 163 -17.36 3.41 1.77
CA GLN A 163 -16.39 4.37 2.31
C GLN A 163 -16.79 5.78 1.93
N ILE A 164 -16.79 6.68 2.90
CA ILE A 164 -16.79 8.12 2.68
C ILE A 164 -15.37 8.65 2.79
N GLN A 165 -15.05 9.65 1.97
CA GLN A 165 -13.71 10.27 1.96
C GLN A 165 -13.78 11.68 1.43
N GLY A 166 -12.76 12.49 1.72
CA GLY A 166 -12.67 13.83 1.20
C GLY A 166 -11.41 14.57 1.62
N ASP A 167 -11.20 15.70 0.97
CA ASP A 167 -10.07 16.59 1.15
C ASP A 167 -10.58 17.98 1.57
N LEU A 168 -10.18 18.43 2.77
CA LEU A 168 -10.68 19.65 3.39
C LEU A 168 -9.60 20.73 3.46
N PHE A 169 -10.04 21.99 3.52
CA PHE A 169 -9.21 23.17 3.73
C PHE A 169 -8.12 23.35 2.69
N PRO A 170 -8.45 23.97 1.53
CA PRO A 170 -7.46 24.31 0.51
C PRO A 170 -6.45 25.30 1.06
N ILE A 171 -5.16 25.08 0.81
CA ILE A 171 -4.06 25.91 1.28
C ILE A 171 -3.41 26.63 0.10
N GLY A 172 -3.47 27.97 0.14
CA GLY A 172 -2.80 28.88 -0.77
C GLY A 172 -3.06 28.62 -2.26
N ASP A 173 -2.25 29.22 -3.10
CA ASP A 173 -2.29 29.05 -4.58
C ASP A 173 -1.83 27.64 -5.02
N ALA A 174 -1.12 26.93 -4.17
CA ALA A 174 -0.64 25.55 -4.43
C ALA A 174 -1.77 24.52 -4.51
N GLN A 175 -3.01 24.90 -4.17
CA GLN A 175 -4.24 24.10 -4.27
C GLN A 175 -4.16 22.69 -3.63
N TYR A 176 -3.23 22.47 -2.70
CA TYR A 176 -3.26 21.25 -1.91
C TYR A 176 -4.23 21.40 -0.73
N ARG A 177 -4.67 20.28 -0.16
CA ARG A 177 -5.61 20.26 0.94
C ARG A 177 -4.91 19.89 2.24
N LEU A 178 -5.27 20.62 3.33
CA LEU A 178 -4.66 20.41 4.64
C LEU A 178 -5.02 19.06 5.24
N ILE A 179 -6.27 18.61 5.08
CA ILE A 179 -6.78 17.40 5.72
C ILE A 179 -7.34 16.47 4.65
N HIS A 180 -6.93 15.20 4.71
CA HIS A 180 -7.56 14.09 4.02
C HIS A 180 -8.17 13.14 5.04
N TYR A 181 -9.42 12.73 4.86
CA TYR A 181 -10.10 11.78 5.74
C TYR A 181 -10.76 10.65 4.94
N GLN A 182 -10.83 9.49 5.58
CA GLN A 182 -11.57 8.33 5.08
C GLN A 182 -12.23 7.62 6.26
N LEU A 183 -13.46 7.18 6.07
CA LEU A 183 -14.17 6.33 7.02
C LEU A 183 -14.93 5.27 6.23
N GLY A 184 -14.59 4.00 6.45
CA GLY A 184 -15.17 2.87 5.74
C GLY A 184 -15.79 1.85 6.67
N VAL A 185 -16.84 1.21 6.19
CA VAL A 185 -17.51 0.06 6.79
C VAL A 185 -17.43 -1.09 5.81
N TYR A 186 -16.88 -2.22 6.23
CA TYR A 186 -16.56 -3.36 5.37
C TYR A 186 -17.09 -4.67 5.95
N ASN A 187 -17.18 -5.72 5.13
CA ASN A 187 -17.60 -7.05 5.57
C ASN A 187 -16.63 -7.73 6.55
N GLY A 188 -15.33 -7.36 6.53
CA GLY A 188 -14.33 -7.90 7.44
C GLY A 188 -13.71 -9.25 7.00
N GLN A 189 -14.18 -9.86 5.91
CA GLN A 189 -13.72 -11.17 5.47
C GLN A 189 -12.63 -11.14 4.40
N GLY A 190 -12.39 -9.96 3.80
CA GLY A 190 -11.41 -9.80 2.75
C GLY A 190 -11.96 -9.94 1.35
N ILE A 191 -11.05 -10.06 0.39
CA ILE A 191 -11.37 -10.00 -1.03
C ILE A 191 -12.23 -11.19 -1.49
N ASN A 192 -13.29 -10.90 -2.28
CA ASN A 192 -14.18 -11.87 -2.91
C ASN A 192 -14.89 -12.83 -1.93
N LEU A 193 -14.96 -12.47 -0.66
CA LEU A 193 -15.66 -13.24 0.36
C LEU A 193 -16.93 -12.52 0.80
N ALA A 194 -17.99 -13.31 1.00
CA ALA A 194 -19.21 -12.82 1.61
C ALA A 194 -19.00 -12.59 3.13
N ASP A 195 -19.86 -11.80 3.71
CA ASP A 195 -19.93 -11.62 5.16
C ASP A 195 -20.24 -12.96 5.84
N ALA A 196 -19.38 -13.39 6.77
CA ALA A 196 -19.51 -14.68 7.43
C ALA A 196 -20.17 -14.61 8.82
N ASN A 197 -20.23 -13.42 9.44
CA ASN A 197 -20.68 -13.29 10.84
C ASN A 197 -21.67 -12.14 11.09
N GLY A 198 -22.05 -11.37 10.04
CA GLY A 198 -22.90 -10.18 10.16
C GLY A 198 -22.22 -8.99 10.83
N ALA A 199 -21.06 -9.15 11.45
CA ALA A 199 -20.26 -8.05 11.98
C ALA A 199 -19.61 -7.24 10.86
N LYS A 200 -19.28 -5.98 11.16
CA LYS A 200 -18.62 -5.11 10.19
C LYS A 200 -17.31 -4.58 10.73
N ASP A 201 -16.33 -4.50 9.84
CA ASP A 201 -15.09 -3.79 10.11
C ASP A 201 -15.29 -2.30 9.88
N ILE A 202 -14.79 -1.50 10.81
CA ILE A 202 -14.76 -0.04 10.69
C ILE A 202 -13.30 0.38 10.61
N ILE A 203 -12.97 1.14 9.57
CA ILE A 203 -11.63 1.68 9.36
C ILE A 203 -11.73 3.18 9.19
N GLY A 204 -11.01 3.92 10.03
CA GLY A 204 -10.89 5.37 9.98
C GLY A 204 -9.46 5.81 9.66
N THR A 205 -9.33 6.84 8.83
CA THR A 205 -8.07 7.45 8.43
C THR A 205 -8.18 8.95 8.52
N LEU A 206 -7.20 9.56 9.14
CA LEU A 206 -7.01 11.00 9.15
C LEU A 206 -5.56 11.32 8.75
N GLN A 207 -5.40 12.15 7.72
CA GLN A 207 -4.09 12.61 7.28
C GLN A 207 -4.08 14.13 7.29
N ILE A 208 -2.97 14.71 7.74
CA ILE A 208 -2.71 16.15 7.70
C ILE A 208 -1.56 16.38 6.75
N GLN A 209 -1.73 17.33 5.82
CA GLN A 209 -0.69 17.76 4.87
C GLN A 209 -0.20 19.18 5.23
N PRO A 210 0.72 19.32 6.21
CA PRO A 210 1.19 20.63 6.64
C PRO A 210 2.02 21.38 5.60
N LEU A 211 2.67 20.63 4.71
CA LEU A 211 3.42 21.11 3.56
C LEU A 211 3.05 20.27 2.34
N GLN A 212 3.06 20.85 1.15
CA GLN A 212 2.75 20.13 -0.08
C GLN A 212 3.65 18.90 -0.24
N GLY A 213 3.02 17.72 -0.37
CA GLY A 213 3.70 16.43 -0.50
C GLY A 213 4.05 15.75 0.83
N LEU A 214 3.99 16.44 1.98
CA LEU A 214 4.22 15.85 3.30
C LEU A 214 2.90 15.53 3.99
N TYR A 215 2.65 14.27 4.26
CA TYR A 215 1.48 13.79 4.99
C TYR A 215 1.88 13.15 6.31
N LEU A 216 1.17 13.49 7.35
CA LEU A 216 1.19 12.82 8.65
C LEU A 216 -0.15 12.11 8.82
N GLY A 217 -0.15 10.83 9.11
CA GLY A 217 -1.37 10.00 9.12
C GLY A 217 -1.57 9.22 10.40
N ALA A 218 -2.83 9.11 10.81
CA ALA A 218 -3.31 8.21 11.84
C ALA A 218 -4.43 7.34 11.29
N PHE A 219 -4.38 6.04 11.59
CA PHE A 219 -5.27 5.03 11.08
C PHE A 219 -5.74 4.14 12.21
N ALA A 220 -7.02 3.81 12.24
CA ALA A 220 -7.60 2.91 13.21
C ALA A 220 -8.48 1.87 12.52
N TRP A 221 -8.40 0.63 12.97
CA TRP A 221 -9.20 -0.48 12.47
C TRP A 221 -9.77 -1.28 13.64
N LYS A 222 -11.08 -1.43 13.63
CA LYS A 222 -11.83 -2.29 14.54
C LYS A 222 -12.77 -3.17 13.73
N GLY A 223 -12.74 -4.48 13.99
CA GLY A 223 -13.60 -5.43 13.31
C GLY A 223 -13.38 -6.86 13.77
N ASP A 224 -13.99 -7.78 13.05
CA ASP A 224 -13.98 -9.20 13.34
C ASP A 224 -13.70 -9.99 12.05
N TRP A 225 -12.89 -11.05 12.13
CA TRP A 225 -12.60 -11.95 11.03
C TRP A 225 -12.91 -13.41 11.42
N VAL A 226 -13.61 -14.12 10.56
CA VAL A 226 -13.90 -15.55 10.76
C VAL A 226 -12.84 -16.37 10.03
N ASN A 227 -12.08 -17.17 10.79
CA ASN A 227 -11.07 -18.05 10.24
C ASN A 227 -11.66 -19.32 9.60
N ASN A 228 -10.82 -20.14 8.96
CA ASN A 228 -11.24 -21.38 8.31
C ASN A 228 -11.81 -22.43 9.28
N ALA A 229 -11.57 -22.30 10.58
CA ALA A 229 -12.14 -23.16 11.61
C ALA A 229 -13.51 -22.66 12.11
N GLY A 230 -14.01 -21.55 11.58
CA GLY A 230 -15.27 -20.92 11.99
C GLY A 230 -15.16 -20.08 13.28
N GLU A 231 -13.94 -19.81 13.75
CA GLU A 231 -13.73 -18.99 14.94
C GLU A 231 -13.71 -17.51 14.57
N THR A 232 -14.39 -16.68 15.37
CA THR A 232 -14.37 -15.22 15.20
C THR A 232 -13.21 -14.62 15.98
N LEU A 233 -12.29 -14.00 15.24
CA LEU A 233 -11.12 -13.32 15.77
C LEU A 233 -11.31 -11.80 15.63
N LYS A 234 -11.06 -11.04 16.68
CA LYS A 234 -11.19 -9.58 16.69
C LYS A 234 -9.96 -8.93 16.04
N ARG A 235 -10.21 -7.93 15.20
CA ARG A 235 -9.18 -6.99 14.72
C ARG A 235 -9.29 -5.70 15.49
N GLN A 236 -8.20 -5.26 16.10
CA GLN A 236 -8.10 -3.97 16.76
C GLN A 236 -6.69 -3.42 16.55
N ARG A 237 -6.53 -2.48 15.63
CA ARG A 237 -5.23 -2.01 15.14
C ARG A 237 -5.17 -0.51 15.08
N LEU A 238 -3.99 0.02 15.36
CA LEU A 238 -3.63 1.42 15.11
C LEU A 238 -2.39 1.46 14.22
N ASN A 239 -2.34 2.47 13.37
CA ASN A 239 -1.16 2.79 12.58
C ASN A 239 -0.94 4.31 12.59
N PHE A 240 0.32 4.72 12.66
CA PHE A 240 0.76 6.11 12.57
C PHE A 240 1.92 6.18 11.58
N GLY A 241 1.93 7.22 10.76
CA GLY A 241 3.01 7.33 9.79
C GLY A 241 3.19 8.71 9.21
N MET A 242 4.22 8.80 8.41
CA MET A 242 4.51 9.94 7.55
C MET A 242 4.81 9.50 6.13
N LYS A 243 4.44 10.34 5.19
CA LYS A 243 4.73 10.16 3.77
C LYS A 243 5.12 11.49 3.16
N TYR A 244 6.25 11.53 2.46
CA TYR A 244 6.66 12.62 1.60
C TYR A 244 6.99 12.06 0.22
N ASP A 245 6.18 12.41 -0.77
CA ASP A 245 6.36 12.05 -2.17
C ASP A 245 6.20 13.32 -3.00
N LYS A 246 7.29 14.05 -3.19
CA LYS A 246 7.35 15.27 -4.01
C LYS A 246 8.73 15.38 -4.64
N ASP A 247 8.81 16.03 -5.80
CA ASP A 247 10.06 16.33 -6.49
C ASP A 247 10.91 15.06 -6.77
N ASN A 248 10.22 13.97 -7.08
CA ASN A 248 10.77 12.63 -7.25
C ASN A 248 11.47 12.05 -6.00
N TRP A 249 11.42 12.73 -4.85
CA TRP A 249 11.83 12.17 -3.56
C TRP A 249 10.74 11.27 -2.99
N THR A 250 11.16 10.26 -2.25
CA THR A 250 10.25 9.43 -1.44
C THR A 250 10.81 9.31 -0.04
N VAL A 251 10.04 9.69 0.96
CA VAL A 251 10.31 9.36 2.37
C VAL A 251 9.02 8.84 2.97
N ARG A 252 9.01 7.59 3.46
CA ARG A 252 7.83 6.99 4.09
C ARG A 252 8.26 6.25 5.33
N ALA A 253 7.49 6.39 6.40
CA ALA A 253 7.67 5.61 7.62
C ALA A 253 6.32 5.40 8.26
N GLU A 254 6.03 4.17 8.68
CA GLU A 254 4.81 3.82 9.40
C GLU A 254 5.12 2.87 10.56
N TYR A 255 4.32 2.97 11.62
CA TYR A 255 4.33 2.07 12.76
C TYR A 255 2.91 1.60 13.03
N ALA A 256 2.68 0.29 13.02
CA ALA A 256 1.41 -0.33 13.34
C ALA A 256 1.52 -1.23 14.56
N THR A 257 0.44 -1.32 15.33
CA THR A 257 0.34 -2.22 16.47
C THR A 257 -1.08 -2.73 16.65
N ASN A 258 -1.22 -3.94 17.16
CA ASN A 258 -2.51 -4.40 17.66
C ASN A 258 -2.76 -3.87 19.07
N ILE A 259 -4.03 -3.68 19.41
CA ILE A 259 -4.46 -3.18 20.71
C ILE A 259 -5.37 -4.19 21.42
N ARG A 260 -5.76 -3.86 22.61
CA ARG A 260 -6.44 -4.66 23.64
C ARG A 260 -7.14 -5.96 23.19
N GLY A 261 -8.20 -5.88 22.38
CA GLY A 261 -9.01 -7.07 22.02
C GLY A 261 -8.28 -8.08 21.16
N GLU A 262 -7.47 -7.62 20.21
CA GLU A 262 -6.64 -8.49 19.38
C GLU A 262 -5.48 -9.12 20.19
N LYS A 263 -4.86 -8.35 21.08
CA LYS A 263 -3.77 -8.85 21.96
C LYS A 263 -4.22 -9.97 22.88
N SER A 264 -5.46 -9.94 23.36
CA SER A 264 -5.97 -11.00 24.24
C SER A 264 -6.12 -12.36 23.55
N GLN A 265 -6.20 -12.39 22.21
CA GLN A 265 -6.40 -13.61 21.42
C GLN A 265 -5.11 -14.11 20.77
N THR A 266 -4.27 -13.20 20.29
CA THR A 266 -3.16 -13.51 19.37
C THR A 266 -1.81 -13.01 19.89
N GLY A 267 -1.79 -12.44 21.09
CA GLY A 267 -0.61 -11.82 21.69
C GLY A 267 -0.30 -10.42 21.14
N ALA A 268 0.76 -9.81 21.64
CA ALA A 268 1.22 -8.49 21.24
C ALA A 268 1.98 -8.57 19.92
N ALA A 269 1.65 -7.66 19.00
CA ALA A 269 2.37 -7.52 17.76
C ALA A 269 2.52 -6.04 17.39
N ASP A 270 3.63 -5.72 16.79
CA ASP A 270 3.90 -4.43 16.17
C ASP A 270 4.77 -4.59 14.92
N ALA A 271 4.70 -3.60 14.04
CA ALA A 271 5.55 -3.53 12.87
C ALA A 271 5.91 -2.09 12.56
N PHE A 272 7.08 -1.92 11.97
CA PHE A 272 7.59 -0.65 11.52
C PHE A 272 8.23 -0.80 10.15
N TYR A 273 8.12 0.22 9.31
CA TYR A 273 9.02 0.36 8.17
C TYR A 273 9.43 1.82 7.97
N ALA A 274 10.58 1.99 7.34
CA ALA A 274 11.04 3.26 6.80
C ALA A 274 11.63 3.05 5.40
N THR A 275 11.23 3.89 4.46
CA THR A 275 11.70 3.87 3.08
C THR A 275 12.17 5.26 2.68
N VAL A 276 13.35 5.33 2.09
CA VAL A 276 13.89 6.55 1.47
C VAL A 276 14.20 6.25 0.01
N GLY A 277 13.72 7.08 -0.89
CA GLY A 277 14.01 7.03 -2.33
C GLY A 277 14.63 8.34 -2.79
N VAL A 278 15.85 8.29 -3.30
CA VAL A 278 16.64 9.44 -3.72
C VAL A 278 16.73 9.46 -5.25
N PRO A 279 16.28 10.54 -5.93
CA PRO A 279 16.49 10.70 -7.36
C PRO A 279 17.97 11.00 -7.61
N VAL A 280 18.67 10.07 -8.28
CA VAL A 280 20.08 10.22 -8.64
C VAL A 280 20.21 10.84 -10.03
N MET A 281 19.33 10.41 -10.93
CA MET A 281 19.18 10.92 -12.29
C MET A 281 17.70 10.87 -12.66
N ASP A 282 17.29 11.52 -13.73
CA ASP A 282 15.87 11.53 -14.17
C ASP A 282 15.31 10.12 -14.41
N TRP A 283 16.19 9.19 -14.81
CA TRP A 283 15.85 7.80 -15.09
C TRP A 283 16.28 6.82 -13.99
N LEU A 284 17.02 7.27 -12.95
CA LEU A 284 17.55 6.42 -11.87
C LEU A 284 17.16 6.96 -10.50
N LYS A 285 16.45 6.14 -9.75
CA LYS A 285 16.13 6.39 -8.33
C LYS A 285 16.63 5.23 -7.48
N ILE A 286 17.33 5.56 -6.41
CA ILE A 286 17.85 4.57 -5.45
C ILE A 286 16.97 4.58 -4.21
N TYR A 287 16.58 3.40 -3.75
CA TYR A 287 15.81 3.22 -2.54
C TYR A 287 16.60 2.45 -1.49
N ALA A 288 16.43 2.85 -0.24
CA ALA A 288 16.79 2.06 0.92
C ALA A 288 15.53 1.87 1.77
N LYS A 289 15.32 0.66 2.28
CA LYS A 289 14.18 0.33 3.13
C LYS A 289 14.62 -0.53 4.30
N TRP A 290 14.04 -0.25 5.47
CA TRP A 290 14.11 -1.08 6.65
C TRP A 290 12.69 -1.46 7.06
N ASP A 291 12.44 -2.76 7.24
CA ASP A 291 11.21 -3.33 7.77
C ASP A 291 11.51 -4.06 9.08
N GLU A 292 10.63 -3.93 10.04
CA GLU A 292 10.64 -4.67 11.30
C GLU A 292 9.24 -5.19 11.61
N LEU A 293 9.13 -6.48 11.91
CA LEU A 293 7.92 -7.11 12.43
C LEU A 293 8.25 -7.81 13.74
N ARG A 294 7.45 -7.58 14.77
CA ARG A 294 7.43 -8.35 16.01
C ARG A 294 6.04 -8.95 16.21
N ASP A 295 5.99 -10.25 16.46
CA ASP A 295 4.75 -10.97 16.76
C ASP A 295 5.05 -12.03 17.81
N ASN A 296 4.41 -11.93 18.99
CA ASN A 296 4.64 -12.83 20.13
C ASN A 296 6.14 -13.02 20.47
N ASP A 297 6.88 -11.93 20.60
CA ASP A 297 8.32 -11.88 20.89
C ASP A 297 9.25 -12.45 19.79
N VAL A 298 8.69 -12.95 18.69
CA VAL A 298 9.46 -13.33 17.50
C VAL A 298 9.64 -12.13 16.59
N ARG A 299 10.84 -11.96 16.05
CA ARG A 299 11.19 -10.78 15.27
C ARG A 299 11.68 -11.13 13.87
N HIS A 300 11.28 -10.32 12.89
CA HIS A 300 11.81 -10.31 11.54
C HIS A 300 12.27 -8.90 11.19
N ASP A 301 13.58 -8.73 10.95
CA ASP A 301 14.16 -7.52 10.35
C ASP A 301 14.48 -7.79 8.89
N MET A 302 14.17 -6.86 8.00
CA MET A 302 14.53 -6.90 6.60
C MET A 302 15.12 -5.55 6.17
N TYR A 303 16.25 -5.57 5.50
CA TYR A 303 16.92 -4.41 4.95
C TYR A 303 17.00 -4.55 3.44
N SER A 304 16.54 -3.55 2.70
CA SER A 304 16.53 -3.57 1.24
C SER A 304 17.28 -2.38 0.68
N ALA A 305 18.03 -2.63 -0.39
CA ALA A 305 18.58 -1.61 -1.27
C ALA A 305 18.11 -1.88 -2.70
N CYS A 306 17.54 -0.90 -3.37
CA CYS A 306 16.92 -1.06 -4.67
C CYS A 306 17.33 0.06 -5.63
N ALA A 307 17.78 -0.30 -6.82
CA ALA A 307 17.94 0.60 -7.96
C ALA A 307 16.72 0.48 -8.88
N ASN A 308 16.08 1.59 -9.14
CA ASN A 308 14.87 1.69 -9.96
C ASN A 308 15.19 2.50 -11.22
N PHE A 309 15.15 1.85 -12.39
CA PHE A 309 15.51 2.40 -13.68
C PHE A 309 14.26 2.71 -14.49
N ARG A 310 13.79 3.96 -14.47
CA ARG A 310 12.62 4.42 -15.24
C ARG A 310 13.06 4.81 -16.65
N LEU A 311 13.04 3.86 -17.56
CA LEU A 311 13.45 4.09 -18.97
C LEU A 311 12.35 4.79 -19.78
N HIS A 312 11.09 4.64 -19.37
CA HIS A 312 9.93 5.30 -19.95
C HIS A 312 8.82 5.40 -18.90
N LYS A 313 7.84 6.29 -19.10
CA LYS A 313 6.66 6.37 -18.22
C LYS A 313 5.91 5.03 -18.07
N ASN A 314 6.06 4.13 -19.03
CA ASN A 314 5.41 2.83 -19.12
C ASN A 314 6.37 1.65 -18.96
N LEU A 315 7.67 1.89 -18.77
CA LEU A 315 8.70 0.86 -18.67
C LEU A 315 9.66 1.17 -17.53
N ASN A 316 9.73 0.27 -16.57
CA ASN A 316 10.60 0.37 -15.41
C ASN A 316 11.31 -0.97 -15.14
N PHE A 317 12.58 -0.90 -14.75
CA PHE A 317 13.34 -2.05 -14.26
C PHE A 317 13.78 -1.79 -12.82
N GLN A 318 13.81 -2.84 -12.02
CA GLN A 318 14.31 -2.79 -10.65
C GLN A 318 15.33 -3.90 -10.42
N LEU A 319 16.39 -3.55 -9.70
CA LEU A 319 17.32 -4.50 -9.12
C LEU A 319 17.36 -4.24 -7.63
N GLU A 320 17.02 -5.24 -6.82
CA GLU A 320 16.91 -5.13 -5.38
C GLU A 320 17.68 -6.24 -4.69
N TYR A 321 18.43 -5.86 -3.67
CA TYR A 321 19.04 -6.76 -2.70
C TYR A 321 18.31 -6.63 -1.38
N ARG A 322 18.04 -7.78 -0.71
CA ARG A 322 17.43 -7.88 0.60
C ARG A 322 18.28 -8.75 1.51
N TYR A 323 18.49 -8.27 2.72
CA TYR A 323 19.01 -9.07 3.83
C TYR A 323 17.90 -9.29 4.85
N HIS A 324 17.69 -10.53 5.25
CA HIS A 324 16.71 -10.93 6.24
C HIS A 324 17.38 -11.44 7.52
N ASN A 325 16.83 -11.05 8.68
CA ASN A 325 17.04 -11.67 9.96
C ASN A 325 15.66 -12.07 10.52
N ASN A 326 15.14 -13.19 10.00
CA ASN A 326 13.78 -13.65 10.19
C ASN A 326 13.73 -14.79 11.21
N LYS A 327 13.43 -14.47 12.46
CA LYS A 327 13.34 -15.45 13.56
C LYS A 327 12.11 -16.38 13.47
N PHE A 328 11.18 -16.12 12.54
CA PHE A 328 10.08 -17.04 12.23
C PHE A 328 10.53 -18.21 11.33
N ALA A 329 11.68 -18.11 10.68
CA ALA A 329 12.20 -19.12 9.79
C ALA A 329 13.20 -20.04 10.50
N ALA A 330 13.30 -21.29 10.07
CA ALA A 330 14.27 -22.26 10.58
C ALA A 330 15.71 -21.80 10.31
N SER A 331 15.98 -21.23 9.13
CA SER A 331 17.23 -20.52 8.78
C SER A 331 16.97 -19.01 8.82
N PRO A 332 17.30 -18.34 9.93
CA PRO A 332 16.84 -16.96 10.15
C PRO A 332 17.57 -15.90 9.35
N LYS A 333 18.80 -16.14 8.92
CA LYS A 333 19.59 -15.18 8.17
C LYS A 333 19.75 -15.65 6.74
N TYR A 334 19.29 -14.84 5.79
CA TYR A 334 19.40 -15.12 4.37
C TYR A 334 19.37 -13.85 3.54
N ASN A 335 19.78 -14.00 2.29
CA ASN A 335 19.82 -12.93 1.31
C ASN A 335 18.87 -13.23 0.14
N GLU A 336 18.32 -12.19 -0.46
CA GLU A 336 17.57 -12.28 -1.70
C GLU A 336 18.07 -11.24 -2.71
N ILE A 337 18.04 -11.62 -3.98
CA ILE A 337 18.25 -10.71 -5.11
C ILE A 337 17.03 -10.82 -6.00
N TRP A 338 16.41 -9.67 -6.28
CA TRP A 338 15.25 -9.57 -7.14
C TRP A 338 15.58 -8.66 -8.33
N ALA A 339 15.41 -9.18 -9.54
CA ALA A 339 15.41 -8.38 -10.76
C ALA A 339 13.99 -8.37 -11.33
N MET A 340 13.43 -7.19 -11.59
CA MET A 340 12.03 -7.05 -12.00
C MET A 340 11.91 -6.11 -13.20
N ALA A 341 11.01 -6.47 -14.11
CA ALA A 341 10.60 -5.65 -15.24
C ALA A 341 9.11 -5.31 -15.11
N TYR A 342 8.80 -4.04 -15.26
CA TYR A 342 7.45 -3.49 -15.15
C TYR A 342 7.05 -2.87 -16.48
N ILE A 343 5.93 -3.28 -17.02
CA ILE A 343 5.34 -2.73 -18.25
C ILE A 343 3.92 -2.28 -17.94
N ARG A 344 3.56 -1.06 -18.30
CA ARG A 344 2.21 -0.49 -18.20
C ARG A 344 1.68 -0.13 -19.60
N PHE A 345 0.41 -0.31 -19.85
CA PHE A 345 -0.27 0.04 -21.11
C PHE A 345 -1.68 0.56 -20.87
#